data_18ef29885bd9f63620e71fc0422eb6ca
#
_entry.id   18ef29885bd9f63620e71fc0422eb6ca
#
_cell.length_a   1.000
_cell.length_b   1.000
_cell.length_c   1.000
_cell.angle_alpha   90.00
_cell.angle_beta   90.00
_cell.angle_gamma   90.00
#
_symmetry.space_group_name_H-M   'P 1'
#
loop_
_entity.id
_entity.type
_entity.pdbx_description
1 polymer ?
#
loop_
_entity_poly.entity_id
_entity_poly.type
_entity_poly.pdbx_seq_one_letter_code
_entity_poly.pdbx_strand_id
1 'polypeptide(L)'
;METTQKQIVLGILAHVDSGKTTLSEAMLYRSGMIPELGTVEKGNTMCDNDPLEKQVGHSVRLAVAHIDTAMPDLTPVRIHVLDTPGYSDYLGQDLSALDAVKSVAAVVDATQGVEMLTRRMMQAAKDRNLCRMIVVNKFEDPNADLVGLLKEMQEIWGPGVLPINLPTKNRTRVIDCFDRDEGDADIMSVEEVHRAFIEKIV
;
A
#
# COMPACT_ATOMS: atom_id res chain seq x y z
N MET A 1 -11.95 -25.42 20.81
CA MET A 1 -10.86 -25.38 19.84
C MET A 1 -10.32 -23.95 19.88
N GLU A 2 -9.09 -23.73 20.31
CA GLU A 2 -8.48 -22.42 20.18
C GLU A 2 -8.31 -22.12 18.70
N THR A 3 -9.05 -21.14 18.20
CA THR A 3 -8.86 -20.62 16.85
C THR A 3 -7.51 -19.92 16.80
N THR A 4 -6.52 -20.56 16.23
CA THR A 4 -5.17 -19.99 16.09
C THR A 4 -5.28 -18.76 15.20
N GLN A 5 -5.02 -17.58 15.76
CA GLN A 5 -4.98 -16.32 15.01
C GLN A 5 -3.90 -16.38 13.93
N LYS A 6 -4.27 -16.15 12.67
CA LYS A 6 -3.34 -16.09 11.55
C LYS A 6 -2.47 -14.83 11.65
N GLN A 7 -1.17 -14.96 11.39
CA GLN A 7 -0.22 -13.84 11.44
C GLN A 7 0.24 -13.50 10.03
N ILE A 8 0.16 -12.23 9.65
CA ILE A 8 0.65 -11.68 8.38
C ILE A 8 1.63 -10.54 8.71
N VAL A 9 2.77 -10.50 8.03
CA VAL A 9 3.72 -9.39 8.15
C VAL A 9 3.78 -8.67 6.80
N LEU A 10 3.34 -7.40 6.81
CA LEU A 10 3.24 -6.53 5.65
C LEU A 10 4.24 -5.38 5.76
N GLY A 11 5.18 -5.30 4.83
CA GLY A 11 6.06 -4.14 4.69
C GLY A 11 5.41 -3.06 3.82
N ILE A 12 5.40 -1.82 4.27
CA ILE A 12 4.96 -0.68 3.46
C ILE A 12 6.20 0.05 2.97
N LEU A 13 6.35 0.07 1.64
CA LEU A 13 7.46 0.65 0.92
C LEU A 13 6.97 1.88 0.16
N ALA A 14 7.76 2.93 0.16
CA ALA A 14 7.38 4.12 -0.60
C ALA A 14 8.57 5.05 -0.81
N HIS A 15 8.49 5.92 -1.81
CA HIS A 15 9.29 7.12 -1.83
C HIS A 15 8.77 8.13 -0.80
N VAL A 16 9.61 9.09 -0.41
CA VAL A 16 9.22 10.17 0.49
C VAL A 16 8.00 10.93 -0.06
N ASP A 17 7.15 11.42 0.82
CA ASP A 17 5.94 12.20 0.51
C ASP A 17 4.85 11.48 -0.32
N SER A 18 5.01 10.18 -0.62
CA SER A 18 3.97 9.40 -1.30
C SER A 18 2.76 9.05 -0.41
N GLY A 19 2.81 9.40 0.89
CA GLY A 19 1.72 9.22 1.84
C GLY A 19 1.71 7.88 2.58
N LYS A 20 2.85 7.20 2.67
CA LYS A 20 3.04 5.92 3.35
C LYS A 20 2.58 5.96 4.81
N THR A 21 3.10 6.88 5.63
CA THR A 21 2.72 7.04 7.04
C THR A 21 1.24 7.38 7.20
N THR A 22 0.70 8.23 6.31
CA THR A 22 -0.73 8.56 6.29
C THR A 22 -1.59 7.32 6.01
N LEU A 23 -1.14 6.44 5.10
CA LEU A 23 -1.81 5.17 4.82
C LEU A 23 -1.77 4.25 6.05
N SER A 24 -0.61 4.10 6.69
CA SER A 24 -0.43 3.30 7.90
C SER A 24 -1.35 3.78 9.02
N GLU A 25 -1.41 5.09 9.27
CA GLU A 25 -2.31 5.72 10.24
C GLU A 25 -3.79 5.47 9.92
N ALA A 26 -4.17 5.62 8.63
CA ALA A 26 -5.54 5.36 8.19
C ALA A 26 -5.95 3.90 8.40
N MET A 27 -5.06 2.95 8.16
CA MET A 27 -5.28 1.53 8.41
C MET A 27 -5.49 1.26 9.91
N LEU A 28 -4.65 1.83 10.78
CA LEU A 28 -4.76 1.70 12.24
C LEU A 28 -6.06 2.33 12.77
N TYR A 29 -6.43 3.49 12.25
CA TYR A 29 -7.67 4.15 12.64
C TYR A 29 -8.92 3.35 12.20
N ARG A 30 -8.94 2.90 10.96
CA ARG A 30 -10.06 2.11 10.41
C ARG A 30 -10.24 0.76 11.10
N SER A 31 -9.16 0.16 11.59
CA SER A 31 -9.21 -1.07 12.37
C SER A 31 -9.57 -0.86 13.85
N GLY A 32 -9.71 0.40 14.30
CA GLY A 32 -10.00 0.73 15.70
C GLY A 32 -8.81 0.57 16.65
N MET A 33 -7.59 0.39 16.13
CA MET A 33 -6.37 0.26 16.94
C MET A 33 -5.94 1.60 17.53
N ILE A 34 -6.28 2.72 16.90
CA ILE A 34 -6.11 4.07 17.41
C ILE A 34 -7.46 4.81 17.43
N PRO A 35 -7.73 5.63 18.47
CA PRO A 35 -9.03 6.29 18.61
C PRO A 35 -9.20 7.50 17.70
N GLU A 36 -8.10 8.12 17.26
CA GLU A 36 -8.07 9.31 16.42
C GLU A 36 -7.04 9.16 15.31
N LEU A 37 -7.35 9.74 14.15
CA LEU A 37 -6.42 9.76 13.01
C LEU A 37 -5.30 10.76 13.25
N GLY A 38 -4.06 10.28 13.38
CA GLY A 38 -2.87 11.11 13.43
C GLY A 38 -2.54 11.73 12.06
N THR A 39 -1.83 12.85 12.06
CA THR A 39 -1.28 13.46 10.85
C THR A 39 0.19 13.85 11.05
N VAL A 40 0.97 13.73 9.99
CA VAL A 40 2.41 14.04 10.01
C VAL A 40 2.63 15.50 10.37
N GLU A 41 1.81 16.41 9.84
CA GLU A 41 1.90 17.86 10.09
C GLU A 41 1.68 18.23 11.56
N LYS A 42 0.85 17.47 12.28
CA LYS A 42 0.62 17.67 13.73
C LYS A 42 1.64 16.92 14.58
N GLY A 43 2.46 16.04 14.00
CA GLY A 43 3.44 15.21 14.71
C GLY A 43 2.81 14.28 15.76
N ASN A 44 1.56 13.83 15.52
CA ASN A 44 0.80 12.96 16.42
C ASN A 44 0.49 11.59 15.80
N THR A 45 1.22 11.19 14.76
CA THR A 45 1.11 9.86 14.18
C THR A 45 1.65 8.79 15.12
N MET A 46 1.06 7.60 15.08
CA MET A 46 1.53 6.46 15.87
C MET A 46 2.86 5.90 15.33
N CYS A 47 3.07 5.98 14.02
CA CYS A 47 4.26 5.45 13.38
C CYS A 47 5.50 6.34 13.55
N ASP A 48 5.36 7.67 13.60
CA ASP A 48 6.46 8.63 13.76
C ASP A 48 6.53 9.12 15.22
N ASN A 49 7.07 8.31 16.10
CA ASN A 49 7.13 8.61 17.55
C ASN A 49 8.47 9.19 18.01
N ASP A 50 9.54 9.07 17.22
CA ASP A 50 10.84 9.59 17.58
C ASP A 50 10.82 11.14 17.58
N PRO A 51 11.37 11.81 18.61
CA PRO A 51 11.49 13.27 18.62
C PRO A 51 12.19 13.84 17.38
N LEU A 52 13.13 13.09 16.79
CA LEU A 52 13.81 13.49 15.57
C LEU A 52 12.84 13.48 14.37
N GLU A 53 12.00 12.46 14.24
CA GLU A 53 10.99 12.35 13.17
C GLU A 53 10.01 13.52 13.23
N LYS A 54 9.56 13.87 14.43
CA LYS A 54 8.68 15.03 14.64
C LYS A 54 9.35 16.37 14.29
N GLN A 55 10.66 16.47 14.47
CA GLN A 55 11.41 17.68 14.14
C GLN A 55 11.69 17.80 12.64
N VAL A 56 11.99 16.69 11.97
CA VAL A 56 12.32 16.69 10.54
C VAL A 56 11.09 16.49 9.65
N GLY A 57 9.95 16.08 10.22
CA GLY A 57 8.68 15.91 9.52
C GLY A 57 8.59 14.67 8.61
N HIS A 58 9.43 13.68 8.85
CA HIS A 58 9.41 12.40 8.11
C HIS A 58 9.99 11.25 8.93
N SER A 59 9.63 10.02 8.56
CA SER A 59 10.11 8.78 9.20
C SER A 59 11.60 8.59 8.97
N VAL A 60 12.34 8.29 10.03
CA VAL A 60 13.80 8.03 10.03
C VAL A 60 14.09 6.58 10.38
N ARG A 61 13.17 5.92 11.08
CA ARG A 61 13.29 4.55 11.55
C ARG A 61 12.14 3.68 11.07
N LEU A 62 12.37 2.38 11.08
CA LEU A 62 11.34 1.38 10.88
C LEU A 62 10.36 1.43 12.05
N ALA A 63 9.09 1.69 11.78
CA ALA A 63 8.02 1.58 12.75
C ALA A 63 7.27 0.25 12.60
N VAL A 64 6.83 -0.32 13.71
CA VAL A 64 6.04 -1.56 13.72
C VAL A 64 4.72 -1.30 14.44
N ALA A 65 3.64 -1.53 13.73
CA ALA A 65 2.29 -1.49 14.28
C ALA A 65 1.58 -2.82 14.00
N HIS A 66 0.41 -3.04 14.60
CA HIS A 66 -0.40 -4.21 14.29
C HIS A 66 -1.87 -3.85 14.14
N ILE A 67 -2.55 -4.62 13.33
CA ILE A 67 -3.98 -4.52 13.04
C ILE A 67 -4.60 -5.88 13.33
N ASP A 68 -5.58 -5.91 14.23
CA ASP A 68 -6.41 -7.09 14.45
C ASP A 68 -7.67 -7.00 13.59
N THR A 69 -7.92 -8.00 12.77
CA THR A 69 -9.04 -8.07 11.85
C THR A 69 -9.48 -9.53 11.65
N ALA A 70 -10.41 -9.77 10.76
CA ALA A 70 -10.81 -11.10 10.35
C ALA A 70 -10.87 -11.21 8.82
N MET A 71 -10.62 -12.40 8.32
CA MET A 71 -10.87 -12.77 6.93
C MET A 71 -12.39 -12.86 6.65
N PRO A 72 -12.84 -12.90 5.38
CA PRO A 72 -14.25 -13.06 5.03
C PRO A 72 -14.91 -14.30 5.65
N ASP A 73 -14.15 -15.36 5.91
CA ASP A 73 -14.58 -16.58 6.60
C ASP A 73 -14.57 -16.46 8.15
N LEU A 74 -14.41 -15.25 8.67
CA LEU A 74 -14.31 -14.91 10.09
C LEU A 74 -13.07 -15.47 10.79
N THR A 75 -12.09 -16.01 10.08
CA THR A 75 -10.80 -16.41 10.68
C THR A 75 -10.08 -15.18 11.22
N PRO A 76 -9.71 -15.13 12.53
CA PRO A 76 -9.02 -13.99 13.10
C PRO A 76 -7.62 -13.86 12.51
N VAL A 77 -7.26 -12.62 12.13
CA VAL A 77 -5.97 -12.30 11.53
C VAL A 77 -5.35 -11.12 12.26
N ARG A 78 -4.05 -11.24 12.56
CA ARG A 78 -3.20 -10.12 12.96
C ARG A 78 -2.25 -9.76 11.83
N ILE A 79 -2.30 -8.51 11.40
CA ILE A 79 -1.40 -7.96 10.39
C ILE A 79 -0.38 -7.08 11.12
N HIS A 80 0.89 -7.47 11.08
CA HIS A 80 1.99 -6.62 11.53
C HIS A 80 2.40 -5.73 10.36
N VAL A 81 2.25 -4.43 10.54
CA VAL A 81 2.60 -3.41 9.54
C VAL A 81 3.99 -2.88 9.89
N LEU A 82 4.93 -3.05 8.96
CA LEU A 82 6.27 -2.48 9.04
C LEU A 82 6.31 -1.25 8.14
N ASP A 83 6.32 -0.07 8.74
CA ASP A 83 6.41 1.21 8.05
C ASP A 83 7.88 1.61 7.89
N THR A 84 8.37 1.71 6.65
CA THR A 84 9.79 1.96 6.35
C THR A 84 10.06 3.47 6.14
N PRO A 85 11.29 3.98 6.31
CA PRO A 85 11.59 5.41 6.19
C PRO A 85 11.24 6.04 4.84
N GLY A 86 11.54 5.39 3.71
CA GLY A 86 11.23 5.89 2.36
C GLY A 86 12.24 6.88 1.77
N TYR A 87 13.34 7.16 2.45
CA TYR A 87 14.45 7.98 1.93
C TYR A 87 15.58 7.09 1.40
N SER A 88 16.23 7.52 0.32
CA SER A 88 17.36 6.80 -0.28
C SER A 88 18.50 6.53 0.70
N ASP A 89 18.72 7.43 1.65
CA ASP A 89 19.78 7.33 2.66
C ASP A 89 19.52 6.19 3.68
N TYR A 90 18.26 5.79 3.82
CA TYR A 90 17.84 4.71 4.70
C TYR A 90 17.53 3.39 3.96
N LEU A 91 17.86 3.30 2.67
CA LEU A 91 17.61 2.11 1.83
C LEU A 91 18.09 0.81 2.49
N GLY A 92 19.19 0.85 3.27
CA GLY A 92 19.67 -0.30 4.02
C GLY A 92 18.68 -0.82 5.06
N GLN A 93 17.92 0.06 5.72
CA GLN A 93 16.86 -0.31 6.66
C GLN A 93 15.66 -0.90 5.92
N ASP A 94 15.27 -0.28 4.80
CA ASP A 94 14.18 -0.76 3.95
C ASP A 94 14.47 -2.17 3.43
N LEU A 95 15.69 -2.43 2.95
CA LEU A 95 16.11 -3.75 2.48
C LEU A 95 16.16 -4.79 3.61
N SER A 96 16.55 -4.39 4.82
CA SER A 96 16.54 -5.26 6.01
C SER A 96 15.11 -5.61 6.43
N ALA A 97 14.17 -4.67 6.29
CA ALA A 97 12.77 -4.92 6.57
C ALA A 97 12.17 -5.99 5.64
N LEU A 98 12.65 -6.10 4.38
CA LEU A 98 12.19 -7.11 3.43
C LEU A 98 12.51 -8.55 3.89
N ASP A 99 13.53 -8.75 4.70
CA ASP A 99 13.87 -10.07 5.22
C ASP A 99 12.92 -10.54 6.36
N ALA A 100 12.16 -9.59 6.95
CA ALA A 100 11.20 -9.84 8.01
C ALA A 100 9.76 -10.02 7.51
N VAL A 101 9.46 -9.73 6.24
CA VAL A 101 8.10 -9.72 5.70
C VAL A 101 7.86 -10.83 4.69
N LYS A 102 6.60 -11.18 4.48
CA LYS A 102 6.16 -12.09 3.40
C LYS A 102 5.42 -11.37 2.28
N SER A 103 4.92 -10.19 2.57
CA SER A 103 4.17 -9.35 1.63
C SER A 103 4.64 -7.91 1.73
N VAL A 104 4.64 -7.20 0.62
CA VAL A 104 4.96 -5.78 0.56
C VAL A 104 3.88 -5.01 -0.19
N ALA A 105 3.59 -3.81 0.27
CA ALA A 105 2.76 -2.82 -0.40
C ALA A 105 3.63 -1.61 -0.76
N ALA A 106 3.84 -1.38 -2.05
CA ALA A 106 4.53 -0.18 -2.52
C ALA A 106 3.51 0.93 -2.75
N VAL A 107 3.66 2.05 -2.02
CA VAL A 107 2.82 3.23 -2.19
C VAL A 107 3.42 4.12 -3.26
N VAL A 108 2.62 4.43 -4.28
CA VAL A 108 2.98 5.26 -5.42
C VAL A 108 2.07 6.50 -5.42
N ASP A 109 2.67 7.67 -5.48
CA ASP A 109 1.95 8.93 -5.69
C ASP A 109 1.49 9.01 -7.15
N ALA A 110 0.18 9.11 -7.36
CA ALA A 110 -0.41 9.14 -8.70
C ALA A 110 0.04 10.35 -9.55
N THR A 111 0.50 11.41 -8.89
CA THR A 111 0.98 12.64 -9.58
C THR A 111 2.46 12.59 -9.95
N GLN A 112 3.26 11.74 -9.26
CA GLN A 112 4.71 11.64 -9.47
C GLN A 112 5.10 10.43 -10.31
N GLY A 113 4.23 9.42 -10.41
CA GLY A 113 4.55 8.17 -11.10
C GLY A 113 5.43 7.22 -10.30
N VAL A 114 6.04 6.25 -10.97
CA VAL A 114 6.86 5.23 -10.31
C VAL A 114 8.30 5.70 -10.17
N GLU A 115 8.67 6.09 -8.96
CA GLU A 115 9.99 6.62 -8.66
C GLU A 115 11.07 5.54 -8.55
N MET A 116 12.33 5.94 -8.74
CA MET A 116 13.49 5.04 -8.79
C MET A 116 13.65 4.20 -7.52
N LEU A 117 13.41 4.78 -6.34
CA LEU A 117 13.53 4.06 -5.07
C LEU A 117 12.47 2.96 -4.97
N THR A 118 11.23 3.27 -5.34
CA THR A 118 10.13 2.30 -5.39
C THR A 118 10.45 1.15 -6.34
N ARG A 119 11.02 1.43 -7.51
CA ARG A 119 11.45 0.40 -8.48
C ARG A 119 12.51 -0.53 -7.87
N ARG A 120 13.52 0.04 -7.19
CA ARG A 120 14.60 -0.74 -6.54
C ARG A 120 14.05 -1.64 -5.42
N MET A 121 13.19 -1.11 -4.56
CA MET A 121 12.59 -1.87 -3.46
C MET A 121 11.69 -3.00 -3.98
N MET A 122 10.87 -2.73 -5.00
CA MET A 122 10.02 -3.74 -5.63
C MET A 122 10.84 -4.82 -6.36
N GLN A 123 11.99 -4.47 -6.95
CA GLN A 123 12.92 -5.46 -7.51
C GLN A 123 13.53 -6.32 -6.40
N ALA A 124 14.00 -5.71 -5.31
CA ALA A 124 14.53 -6.44 -4.16
C ALA A 124 13.50 -7.38 -3.50
N ALA A 125 12.23 -6.97 -3.47
CA ALA A 125 11.12 -7.81 -3.03
C ALA A 125 10.86 -9.00 -4.00
N LYS A 126 10.96 -8.76 -5.31
CA LYS A 126 10.88 -9.80 -6.34
C LYS A 126 11.97 -10.85 -6.17
N ASP A 127 13.21 -10.41 -5.99
CA ASP A 127 14.38 -11.29 -5.83
C ASP A 127 14.28 -12.19 -4.58
N ARG A 128 13.48 -11.75 -3.59
CA ARG A 128 13.15 -12.51 -2.36
C ARG A 128 11.86 -13.33 -2.47
N ASN A 129 11.22 -13.37 -3.64
CA ASN A 129 9.94 -14.04 -3.87
C ASN A 129 8.82 -13.58 -2.91
N LEU A 130 8.82 -12.31 -2.51
CA LEU A 130 7.77 -11.75 -1.67
C LEU A 130 6.49 -11.51 -2.50
N CYS A 131 5.33 -11.66 -1.86
CA CYS A 131 4.07 -11.19 -2.41
C CYS A 131 4.10 -9.66 -2.52
N ARG A 132 3.73 -9.11 -3.67
CA ARG A 132 3.86 -7.68 -3.97
C ARG A 132 2.53 -7.10 -4.38
N MET A 133 2.18 -5.97 -3.80
CA MET A 133 1.05 -5.15 -4.23
C MET A 133 1.49 -3.69 -4.40
N ILE A 134 0.72 -2.93 -5.15
CA ILE A 134 0.92 -1.50 -5.36
C ILE A 134 -0.32 -0.79 -4.85
N VAL A 135 -0.12 0.25 -4.07
CA VAL A 135 -1.16 1.17 -3.61
C VAL A 135 -0.95 2.51 -4.32
N VAL A 136 -1.84 2.84 -5.23
CA VAL A 136 -1.84 4.15 -5.91
C VAL A 136 -2.55 5.14 -5.00
N ASN A 137 -1.79 6.09 -4.45
CA ASN A 137 -2.27 7.14 -3.55
C ASN A 137 -2.44 8.46 -4.29
N LYS A 138 -3.21 9.38 -3.71
CA LYS A 138 -3.52 10.71 -4.28
C LYS A 138 -4.16 10.66 -5.67
N PHE A 139 -4.88 9.58 -5.94
CA PHE A 139 -5.53 9.36 -7.25
C PHE A 139 -6.67 10.34 -7.52
N GLU A 140 -7.15 11.03 -6.49
CA GLU A 140 -8.17 12.08 -6.57
C GLU A 140 -7.62 13.40 -7.15
N ASP A 141 -6.29 13.58 -7.19
CA ASP A 141 -5.69 14.80 -7.73
C ASP A 141 -6.02 14.95 -9.23
N PRO A 142 -6.50 16.12 -9.69
CA PRO A 142 -6.84 16.35 -11.09
C PRO A 142 -5.65 16.19 -12.07
N ASN A 143 -4.44 16.36 -11.58
CA ASN A 143 -3.21 16.21 -12.39
C ASN A 143 -2.75 14.76 -12.50
N ALA A 144 -3.35 13.81 -11.80
CA ALA A 144 -2.98 12.41 -11.85
C ALA A 144 -3.42 11.76 -13.17
N ASP A 145 -2.47 11.32 -13.99
CA ASP A 145 -2.70 10.50 -15.18
C ASP A 145 -2.73 9.02 -14.80
N LEU A 146 -3.89 8.54 -14.36
CA LEU A 146 -4.03 7.16 -13.88
C LEU A 146 -3.89 6.12 -15.00
N VAL A 147 -4.28 6.46 -16.23
CA VAL A 147 -4.13 5.57 -17.40
C VAL A 147 -2.66 5.45 -17.79
N GLY A 148 -1.94 6.57 -17.85
CA GLY A 148 -0.49 6.58 -18.09
C GLY A 148 0.28 5.86 -17.00
N LEU A 149 -0.09 6.07 -15.73
CA LEU A 149 0.52 5.40 -14.58
C LEU A 149 0.34 3.87 -14.63
N LEU A 150 -0.86 3.38 -14.95
CA LEU A 150 -1.10 1.95 -15.09
C LEU A 150 -0.22 1.34 -16.21
N LYS A 151 -0.10 2.01 -17.35
CA LYS A 151 0.79 1.59 -18.45
C LYS A 151 2.26 1.58 -18.01
N GLU A 152 2.71 2.62 -17.34
CA GLU A 152 4.07 2.70 -16.78
C GLU A 152 4.35 1.51 -15.84
N MET A 153 3.44 1.21 -14.91
CA MET A 153 3.57 0.07 -14.01
C MET A 153 3.62 -1.27 -14.76
N GLN A 154 2.83 -1.42 -15.82
CA GLN A 154 2.84 -2.62 -16.66
C GLN A 154 4.14 -2.75 -17.49
N GLU A 155 4.71 -1.65 -17.96
CA GLU A 155 6.01 -1.64 -18.63
C GLU A 155 7.15 -2.04 -17.69
N ILE A 156 7.12 -1.57 -16.43
CA ILE A 156 8.16 -1.84 -15.45
C ILE A 156 8.08 -3.27 -14.89
N TRP A 157 6.89 -3.74 -14.52
CA TRP A 157 6.69 -4.98 -13.78
C TRP A 157 5.98 -6.08 -14.57
N GLY A 158 5.61 -5.79 -15.80
CA GLY A 158 4.98 -6.71 -16.75
C GLY A 158 3.45 -6.57 -16.82
N PRO A 159 2.85 -7.14 -17.88
CA PRO A 159 1.40 -7.06 -18.15
C PRO A 159 0.55 -7.78 -17.10
N GLY A 160 1.21 -8.45 -16.16
CA GLY A 160 0.56 -9.08 -15.03
C GLY A 160 0.07 -8.12 -13.95
N VAL A 161 0.45 -6.84 -14.00
CA VAL A 161 -0.07 -5.81 -13.09
C VAL A 161 -1.52 -5.51 -13.47
N LEU A 162 -2.44 -5.87 -12.58
CA LEU A 162 -3.87 -5.62 -12.72
C LEU A 162 -4.38 -4.79 -11.53
N PRO A 163 -5.25 -3.79 -11.79
CA PRO A 163 -5.88 -3.05 -10.72
C PRO A 163 -6.92 -3.93 -10.01
N ILE A 164 -6.86 -4.05 -8.68
CA ILE A 164 -7.87 -4.72 -7.85
C ILE A 164 -9.05 -3.76 -7.62
N ASN A 165 -8.75 -2.48 -7.51
CA ASN A 165 -9.73 -1.43 -7.31
C ASN A 165 -9.62 -0.42 -8.45
N LEU A 166 -10.75 0.06 -8.94
CA LEU A 166 -10.83 1.14 -9.92
C LEU A 166 -11.47 2.39 -9.29
N PRO A 167 -10.93 3.59 -9.53
CA PRO A 167 -11.59 4.82 -9.09
C PRO A 167 -12.89 5.02 -9.87
N THR A 168 -13.89 5.58 -9.19
CA THR A 168 -15.09 6.10 -9.86
C THR A 168 -14.74 7.32 -10.72
N LYS A 169 -15.53 7.64 -11.74
CA LYS A 169 -15.29 8.79 -12.64
C LYS A 169 -15.09 10.13 -11.93
N ASN A 170 -15.71 10.32 -10.78
CA ASN A 170 -15.50 11.51 -9.96
C ASN A 170 -14.35 11.38 -8.95
N ARG A 171 -13.62 10.27 -8.96
CA ARG A 171 -12.46 9.97 -8.11
C ARG A 171 -12.69 10.12 -6.59
N THR A 172 -13.95 10.07 -6.15
CA THR A 172 -14.29 10.17 -4.71
C THR A 172 -14.37 8.82 -4.01
N ARG A 173 -14.43 7.74 -4.77
CA ARG A 173 -14.55 6.35 -4.29
C ARG A 173 -13.79 5.40 -5.19
N VAL A 174 -13.60 4.20 -4.72
CA VAL A 174 -13.08 3.07 -5.49
C VAL A 174 -14.13 1.97 -5.60
N ILE A 175 -14.11 1.26 -6.72
CA ILE A 175 -14.91 0.07 -6.99
C ILE A 175 -14.02 -1.12 -6.80
N ASP A 176 -14.42 -2.07 -5.97
CA ASP A 176 -13.74 -3.34 -5.79
C ASP A 176 -14.08 -4.26 -6.97
N CYS A 177 -13.09 -4.51 -7.83
CA CYS A 177 -13.25 -5.34 -9.02
C CYS A 177 -13.06 -6.83 -8.73
N PHE A 178 -12.65 -7.20 -7.52
CA PHE A 178 -12.60 -8.60 -7.11
C PHE A 178 -14.01 -9.16 -6.85
N ASP A 179 -14.85 -8.37 -6.15
CA ASP A 179 -16.19 -8.76 -5.76
C ASP A 179 -17.29 -8.26 -6.72
N ARG A 180 -16.97 -7.34 -7.64
CA ARG A 180 -17.95 -6.70 -8.54
C ARG A 180 -17.50 -6.77 -9.98
N ASP A 181 -18.46 -7.02 -10.85
CA ASP A 181 -18.32 -7.03 -12.31
C ASP A 181 -18.97 -5.80 -12.98
N GLU A 182 -19.65 -4.93 -12.23
CA GLU A 182 -20.30 -3.72 -12.71
C GLU A 182 -19.89 -2.48 -11.92
N GLY A 183 -19.86 -1.33 -12.60
CA GLY A 183 -19.58 -0.03 -11.99
C GLY A 183 -19.14 1.02 -13.00
N ASP A 184 -19.32 2.30 -12.65
CA ASP A 184 -18.91 3.45 -13.47
C ASP A 184 -17.49 3.90 -13.08
N ALA A 185 -16.49 3.22 -13.63
CA ALA A 185 -15.07 3.47 -13.37
C ALA A 185 -14.45 4.46 -14.36
N ASP A 186 -13.33 5.09 -13.98
CA ASP A 186 -12.63 6.12 -14.76
C ASP A 186 -11.64 5.51 -15.78
N ILE A 187 -10.86 4.50 -15.39
CA ILE A 187 -9.67 4.09 -16.15
C ILE A 187 -9.99 3.03 -17.20
N MET A 188 -10.83 2.07 -16.83
CA MET A 188 -11.20 0.92 -17.66
C MET A 188 -12.50 0.27 -17.16
N SER A 189 -13.04 -0.68 -17.93
CA SER A 189 -14.26 -1.39 -17.55
C SER A 189 -14.05 -2.28 -16.33
N VAL A 190 -14.97 -2.20 -15.35
CA VAL A 190 -14.98 -3.08 -14.18
C VAL A 190 -15.11 -4.55 -14.60
N GLU A 191 -15.98 -4.84 -15.59
CA GLU A 191 -16.20 -6.17 -16.15
C GLU A 191 -14.90 -6.76 -16.74
N GLU A 192 -14.14 -5.96 -17.51
CA GLU A 192 -12.86 -6.42 -18.09
C GLU A 192 -11.84 -6.76 -17.00
N VAL A 193 -11.72 -5.93 -15.96
CA VAL A 193 -10.82 -6.17 -14.84
C VAL A 193 -11.23 -7.40 -14.05
N HIS A 194 -12.52 -7.51 -13.70
CA HIS A 194 -13.06 -8.67 -13.00
C HIS A 194 -12.78 -9.98 -13.77
N ARG A 195 -13.06 -9.99 -15.07
CA ARG A 195 -12.79 -11.15 -15.95
C ARG A 195 -11.30 -11.52 -15.96
N ALA A 196 -10.42 -10.51 -16.07
CA ALA A 196 -8.97 -10.75 -16.07
C ALA A 196 -8.47 -11.33 -14.73
N PHE A 197 -9.12 -11.02 -13.60
CA PHE A 197 -8.84 -11.67 -12.32
C PHE A 197 -9.28 -13.13 -12.32
N ILE A 198 -10.52 -13.41 -12.72
CA ILE A 198 -11.04 -14.79 -12.76
C ILE A 198 -10.14 -15.68 -13.61
N GLU A 199 -9.72 -15.21 -14.80
CA GLU A 199 -8.83 -15.96 -15.69
C GLU A 199 -7.44 -16.24 -15.10
N LYS A 200 -6.99 -15.46 -14.12
CA LYS A 200 -5.69 -15.67 -13.46
C LYS A 200 -5.74 -16.56 -12.22
N ILE A 201 -6.89 -16.68 -11.60
CA ILE A 201 -7.06 -17.46 -10.37
C ILE A 201 -7.48 -18.89 -10.69
N VAL A 202 -8.15 -19.10 -11.84
CA VAL A 202 -8.56 -20.42 -12.36
C VAL A 202 -7.46 -21.02 -13.20
#